data_32044a80c591e1813121cb8c32833fb7
#
_entry.id   32044a80c591e1813121cb8c32833fb7
#
_cell.length_a   1.000
_cell.length_b   1.000
_cell.length_c   1.000
_cell.angle_alpha   90.00
_cell.angle_beta   90.00
_cell.angle_gamma   90.00
#
_symmetry.space_group_name_H-M   'P 1'
#
loop_
_entity.id
_entity.type
_entity.pdbx_description
1 polymer ?
#
loop_
_entity_poly.entity_id
_entity_poly.type
_entity_poly.pdbx_seq_one_letter_code
_entity_poly.pdbx_strand_id
1 'polypeptide(L)'
;VEATRVGYLDFDNTEEANKEYQVADDVYKNTIVPTSFFIDEKKSVLVGDQSFMIYKETDKPKLSKTVKLDKQIKSFFHDDEYLGFILKEESGEYELRLYDMEGNQKLSKTFTGEYGNVKIADGNVIMYDGTSCLIYSKLGVKQFEGTTEYEIKEVIPVFGINKYLVMNADGLAEV
;
A
#
# COMPACT_ATOMS: atom_id res chain seq x y z
N VAL A 1 -13.71 16.06 -17.48
CA VAL A 1 -12.92 15.49 -16.38
C VAL A 1 -11.81 16.45 -16.07
N GLU A 2 -11.75 16.93 -14.85
CA GLU A 2 -10.74 17.88 -14.39
C GLU A 2 -9.40 17.17 -14.20
N ALA A 3 -8.33 17.89 -14.44
CA ALA A 3 -6.99 17.40 -14.27
C ALA A 3 -6.56 17.58 -12.80
N THR A 4 -6.02 16.52 -12.19
CA THR A 4 -5.45 16.60 -10.87
C THR A 4 -4.05 17.20 -10.95
N ARG A 5 -3.75 18.17 -10.09
CA ARG A 5 -2.43 18.78 -9.94
C ARG A 5 -1.89 18.48 -8.55
N VAL A 6 -0.59 18.41 -8.45
CA VAL A 6 0.11 18.24 -7.18
C VAL A 6 0.89 19.51 -6.88
N GLY A 7 0.65 20.08 -5.72
CA GLY A 7 1.30 21.29 -5.26
C GLY A 7 1.52 21.25 -3.74
N TYR A 8 2.16 22.27 -3.20
CA TYR A 8 2.29 22.50 -1.76
C TYR A 8 2.08 23.97 -1.42
N LEU A 9 1.77 24.21 -0.17
CA LEU A 9 1.70 25.55 0.43
C LEU A 9 2.84 25.68 1.44
N ASP A 10 3.55 26.78 1.38
CA ASP A 10 4.60 27.13 2.32
C ASP A 10 4.05 28.12 3.35
N PHE A 11 3.74 27.62 4.55
CA PHE A 11 3.17 28.43 5.63
C PHE A 11 4.25 29.22 6.41
N ASP A 12 5.51 28.89 6.26
CA ASP A 12 6.62 29.61 6.90
C ASP A 12 7.00 30.87 6.12
N ASN A 13 6.64 30.94 4.85
CA ASN A 13 6.84 32.12 4.03
C ASN A 13 5.68 33.10 4.20
N THR A 14 5.83 34.03 5.13
CA THR A 14 4.78 35.01 5.48
C THR A 14 4.43 35.99 4.34
N GLU A 15 5.32 36.20 3.37
CA GLU A 15 5.07 37.07 2.22
C GLU A 15 4.24 36.35 1.13
N GLU A 16 4.36 35.04 1.04
CA GLU A 16 3.71 34.21 0.04
C GLU A 16 2.90 33.02 0.64
N ALA A 17 2.47 33.13 1.90
CA ALA A 17 1.81 32.05 2.65
C ALA A 17 0.60 31.40 1.96
N ASN A 18 -0.04 32.10 1.02
CA ASN A 18 -1.18 31.62 0.27
C ASN A 18 -0.83 31.21 -1.18
N LYS A 19 0.44 31.18 -1.51
CA LYS A 19 0.88 30.81 -2.85
C LYS A 19 1.02 29.30 -2.96
N GLU A 20 0.28 28.72 -3.88
CA GLU A 20 0.42 27.33 -4.26
C GLU A 20 1.62 27.16 -5.19
N TYR A 21 2.51 26.26 -4.85
CA TYR A 21 3.64 25.86 -5.69
C TYR A 21 3.34 24.55 -6.37
N GLN A 22 3.26 24.56 -7.69
CA GLN A 22 3.10 23.32 -8.44
C GLN A 22 4.39 22.51 -8.44
N VAL A 23 4.31 21.25 -8.04
CA VAL A 23 5.47 20.35 -7.85
C VAL A 23 5.71 19.45 -9.06
N ALA A 24 4.68 19.24 -9.88
CA ALA A 24 4.76 18.44 -11.09
C ALA A 24 4.13 19.19 -12.26
N ASP A 25 4.81 19.21 -13.39
CA ASP A 25 4.31 19.80 -14.65
C ASP A 25 3.26 18.91 -15.31
N ASP A 26 3.23 17.63 -14.95
CA ASP A 26 2.27 16.68 -15.47
C ASP A 26 0.88 16.89 -14.86
N VAL A 27 -0.06 16.96 -15.75
CA VAL A 27 -1.47 17.00 -15.42
C VAL A 27 -1.99 15.58 -15.39
N TYR A 28 -2.38 15.09 -14.22
CA TYR A 28 -2.97 13.77 -14.05
C TYR A 28 -4.42 13.80 -14.51
N LYS A 29 -4.65 13.49 -15.80
CA LYS A 29 -6.01 13.41 -16.35
C LYS A 29 -6.68 12.15 -15.83
N ASN A 30 -7.88 12.29 -15.34
CA ASN A 30 -8.73 11.19 -14.84
C ASN A 30 -8.14 10.45 -13.62
N THR A 31 -7.14 11.01 -12.95
CA THR A 31 -6.56 10.39 -11.78
C THR A 31 -7.24 10.90 -10.51
N ILE A 32 -7.81 9.99 -9.76
CA ILE A 32 -8.25 10.23 -8.39
C ILE A 32 -7.06 9.89 -7.50
N VAL A 33 -6.71 10.77 -6.56
CA VAL A 33 -5.68 10.50 -5.55
C VAL A 33 -6.39 10.13 -4.25
N PRO A 34 -6.63 8.84 -3.99
CA PRO A 34 -7.41 8.40 -2.83
C PRO A 34 -6.63 8.53 -1.53
N THR A 35 -5.32 8.55 -1.57
CA THR A 35 -4.50 8.64 -0.37
C THR A 35 -3.13 9.25 -0.62
N SER A 36 -2.61 9.86 0.43
CA SER A 36 -1.23 10.36 0.51
C SER A 36 -0.72 10.15 1.93
N PHE A 37 0.58 9.93 2.08
CA PHE A 37 1.22 9.77 3.38
C PHE A 37 2.71 10.14 3.30
N PHE A 38 3.29 10.46 4.47
CA PHE A 38 4.72 10.67 4.60
C PHE A 38 5.39 9.34 5.00
N ILE A 39 6.47 9.00 4.29
CA ILE A 39 7.33 7.87 4.65
C ILE A 39 8.23 8.28 5.80
N ASP A 40 8.82 9.46 5.66
CA ASP A 40 9.70 10.09 6.65
C ASP A 40 9.60 11.61 6.52
N GLU A 41 10.45 12.34 7.22
CA GLU A 41 10.50 13.80 7.17
C GLU A 41 10.87 14.35 5.78
N LYS A 42 11.34 13.52 4.86
CA LYS A 42 11.87 13.93 3.54
C LYS A 42 11.17 13.30 2.35
N LYS A 43 10.31 12.32 2.59
CA LYS A 43 9.61 11.59 1.51
C LYS A 43 8.13 11.51 1.76
N SER A 44 7.36 11.71 0.70
CA SER A 44 5.93 11.46 0.69
C SER A 44 5.52 10.66 -0.54
N VAL A 45 4.40 9.94 -0.40
CA VAL A 45 3.81 9.15 -1.47
C VAL A 45 2.38 9.60 -1.69
N LEU A 46 2.02 9.76 -2.96
CA LEU A 46 0.65 9.91 -3.40
C LEU A 46 0.27 8.66 -4.19
N VAL A 47 -0.86 8.06 -3.85
CA VAL A 47 -1.39 6.89 -4.54
C VAL A 47 -2.60 7.32 -5.34
N GLY A 48 -2.53 7.15 -6.66
CA GLY A 48 -3.63 7.35 -7.59
C GLY A 48 -4.35 6.04 -7.90
N ASP A 49 -5.26 6.09 -8.85
CA ASP A 49 -6.03 4.93 -9.29
C ASP A 49 -5.23 3.97 -10.20
N GLN A 50 -4.22 4.47 -10.90
CA GLN A 50 -3.37 3.70 -11.84
C GLN A 50 -1.88 4.00 -11.70
N SER A 51 -1.48 4.69 -10.64
CA SER A 51 -0.08 5.02 -10.39
C SER A 51 0.14 5.43 -8.95
N PHE A 52 1.38 5.36 -8.53
CA PHE A 52 1.82 6.08 -7.32
C PHE A 52 3.04 6.96 -7.63
N MET A 53 3.19 8.01 -6.86
CA MET A 53 4.20 9.04 -7.04
C MET A 53 4.97 9.22 -5.74
N ILE A 54 6.28 9.27 -5.84
CA ILE A 54 7.18 9.49 -4.71
C ILE A 54 7.76 10.89 -4.84
N TYR A 55 7.57 11.69 -3.80
CA TYR A 55 8.15 13.03 -3.66
C TYR A 55 9.26 13.01 -2.64
N LYS A 56 10.30 13.82 -2.89
CA LYS A 56 11.44 14.03 -2.00
C LYS A 56 11.56 15.49 -1.65
N GLU A 57 12.29 15.76 -0.58
CA GLU A 57 12.52 17.07 0.04
C GLU A 57 11.27 17.63 0.74
N THR A 58 11.44 18.29 1.87
CA THR A 58 10.36 18.87 2.68
C THR A 58 10.09 20.32 2.33
N ASP A 59 11.13 21.12 2.19
CA ASP A 59 10.97 22.57 1.97
C ASP A 59 10.39 22.89 0.60
N LYS A 60 10.79 22.11 -0.40
CA LYS A 60 10.31 22.22 -1.78
C LYS A 60 10.13 20.82 -2.37
N PRO A 61 9.05 20.14 -2.08
CA PRO A 61 8.79 18.78 -2.55
C PRO A 61 9.00 18.67 -4.06
N LYS A 62 9.77 17.69 -4.48
CA LYS A 62 10.03 17.41 -5.89
C LYS A 62 9.61 16.00 -6.23
N LEU A 63 8.92 15.86 -7.35
CA LEU A 63 8.59 14.55 -7.89
C LEU A 63 9.87 13.79 -8.19
N SER A 64 10.08 12.69 -7.47
CA SER A 64 11.24 11.81 -7.64
C SER A 64 10.96 10.69 -8.61
N LYS A 65 9.78 10.09 -8.52
CA LYS A 65 9.40 8.97 -9.36
C LYS A 65 7.89 8.84 -9.48
N THR A 66 7.42 8.50 -10.68
CA THR A 66 6.07 8.01 -10.94
C THR A 66 6.16 6.55 -11.37
N VAL A 67 5.43 5.68 -10.69
CA VAL A 67 5.28 4.27 -11.05
C VAL A 67 3.88 4.06 -11.56
N LYS A 68 3.75 3.70 -12.84
CA LYS A 68 2.46 3.35 -13.44
C LYS A 68 2.14 1.90 -13.09
N LEU A 69 0.89 1.65 -12.77
CA LEU A 69 0.34 0.32 -12.56
C LEU A 69 -0.55 -0.01 -13.75
N ASP A 70 -0.33 -1.18 -14.34
CA ASP A 70 -1.02 -1.66 -15.55
C ASP A 70 -2.40 -2.27 -15.26
N LYS A 71 -2.78 -2.34 -13.96
CA LYS A 71 -3.99 -2.98 -13.48
C LYS A 71 -4.69 -2.10 -12.45
N GLN A 72 -5.98 -2.36 -12.24
CA GLN A 72 -6.76 -1.66 -11.24
C GLN A 72 -6.30 -1.98 -9.82
N ILE A 73 -6.07 -0.96 -9.00
CA ILE A 73 -5.79 -1.10 -7.58
C ILE A 73 -7.08 -1.49 -6.85
N LYS A 74 -7.03 -2.59 -6.10
CA LYS A 74 -8.09 -3.03 -5.19
C LYS A 74 -7.81 -2.65 -3.75
N SER A 75 -6.55 -2.79 -3.33
CA SER A 75 -6.10 -2.43 -1.99
C SER A 75 -4.69 -1.88 -2.04
N PHE A 76 -4.42 -0.96 -1.15
CA PHE A 76 -3.11 -0.38 -0.91
C PHE A 76 -2.79 -0.49 0.58
N PHE A 77 -1.55 -0.81 0.88
CA PHE A 77 -1.03 -0.94 2.24
C PHE A 77 0.47 -0.64 2.25
N HIS A 78 1.04 -0.31 3.39
CA HIS A 78 2.46 -0.02 3.52
C HIS A 78 2.97 -0.29 4.93
N ASP A 79 4.28 -0.40 5.04
CA ASP A 79 5.04 -0.28 6.28
C ASP A 79 6.20 0.71 6.07
N ASP A 80 7.24 0.65 6.90
CA ASP A 80 8.41 1.55 6.80
C ASP A 80 9.35 1.17 5.65
N GLU A 81 9.25 -0.04 5.09
CA GLU A 81 10.14 -0.56 4.05
C GLU A 81 9.48 -0.72 2.69
N TYR A 82 8.16 -1.01 2.66
CA TYR A 82 7.45 -1.42 1.44
C TYR A 82 6.14 -0.71 1.22
N LEU A 83 5.85 -0.49 -0.06
CA LEU A 83 4.54 -0.12 -0.59
C LEU A 83 3.93 -1.37 -1.22
N GLY A 84 2.76 -1.78 -0.76
CA GLY A 84 2.06 -2.97 -1.23
C GLY A 84 0.75 -2.62 -1.96
N PHE A 85 0.50 -3.35 -3.03
CA PHE A 85 -0.71 -3.21 -3.84
C PHE A 85 -1.32 -4.58 -4.11
N ILE A 86 -2.63 -4.67 -3.94
CA ILE A 86 -3.42 -5.74 -4.52
C ILE A 86 -4.05 -5.19 -5.80
N LEU A 87 -3.73 -5.79 -6.91
CA LEU A 87 -4.20 -5.42 -8.23
C LEU A 87 -5.19 -6.47 -8.74
N LYS A 88 -6.21 -6.04 -9.48
CA LYS A 88 -7.18 -6.94 -10.08
C LYS A 88 -6.75 -7.31 -11.49
N GLU A 89 -6.71 -8.62 -11.77
CA GLU A 89 -6.50 -9.18 -13.10
C GLU A 89 -7.80 -9.24 -13.91
N GLU A 90 -7.68 -9.22 -15.22
CA GLU A 90 -8.83 -9.43 -16.12
C GLU A 90 -9.40 -10.86 -15.99
N SER A 91 -8.57 -11.83 -15.64
CA SER A 91 -8.96 -13.22 -15.37
C SER A 91 -9.87 -13.40 -14.15
N GLY A 92 -9.96 -12.37 -13.28
CA GLY A 92 -10.63 -12.44 -11.99
C GLY A 92 -9.72 -12.87 -10.83
N GLU A 93 -8.45 -13.16 -11.13
CA GLU A 93 -7.42 -13.35 -10.13
C GLU A 93 -6.92 -12.01 -9.59
N TYR A 94 -6.07 -12.05 -8.59
CA TYR A 94 -5.43 -10.89 -7.98
C TYR A 94 -3.92 -11.03 -8.04
N GLU A 95 -3.24 -9.88 -8.10
CA GLU A 95 -1.79 -9.81 -8.04
C GLU A 95 -1.36 -8.96 -6.85
N LEU A 96 -0.53 -9.55 -5.98
CA LEU A 96 0.21 -8.85 -4.95
C LEU A 96 1.50 -8.28 -5.56
N ARG A 97 1.68 -6.97 -5.48
CA ARG A 97 2.97 -6.32 -5.79
C ARG A 97 3.51 -5.59 -4.58
N LEU A 98 4.81 -5.78 -4.31
CA LEU A 98 5.55 -4.96 -3.36
C LEU A 98 6.58 -4.11 -4.08
N TYR A 99 6.71 -2.89 -3.65
CA TYR A 99 7.73 -1.93 -4.08
C TYR A 99 8.52 -1.44 -2.86
N ASP A 100 9.81 -1.17 -3.03
CA ASP A 100 10.56 -0.44 -2.01
C ASP A 100 10.18 1.05 -1.99
N MET A 101 10.68 1.78 -1.00
CA MET A 101 10.43 3.22 -0.84
C MET A 101 11.11 4.09 -1.91
N GLU A 102 11.83 3.49 -2.84
CA GLU A 102 12.36 4.13 -4.06
C GLU A 102 11.51 3.79 -5.29
N GLY A 103 10.41 3.02 -5.14
CA GLY A 103 9.50 2.61 -6.20
C GLY A 103 10.08 1.52 -7.12
N ASN A 104 10.99 0.69 -6.64
CA ASN A 104 11.45 -0.48 -7.38
C ASN A 104 10.64 -1.70 -6.96
N GLN A 105 10.12 -2.42 -7.94
CA GLN A 105 9.33 -3.63 -7.68
C GLN A 105 10.22 -4.72 -7.08
N LYS A 106 9.78 -5.26 -5.94
CA LYS A 106 10.47 -6.34 -5.20
C LYS A 106 9.76 -7.68 -5.31
N LEU A 107 8.44 -7.63 -5.46
CA LEU A 107 7.62 -8.84 -5.51
C LEU A 107 6.46 -8.65 -6.50
N SER A 108 6.11 -9.72 -7.18
CA SER A 108 4.86 -9.92 -7.91
C SER A 108 4.42 -11.37 -7.70
N LYS A 109 3.19 -11.55 -7.22
CA LYS A 109 2.58 -12.88 -6.98
C LYS A 109 1.10 -12.84 -7.33
N THR A 110 0.69 -13.74 -8.21
CA THR A 110 -0.74 -13.98 -8.50
C THR A 110 -1.33 -14.94 -7.45
N PHE A 111 -2.56 -14.68 -7.07
CA PHE A 111 -3.32 -15.51 -6.15
C PHE A 111 -4.81 -15.45 -6.46
N THR A 112 -5.57 -16.39 -5.91
CA THR A 112 -7.03 -16.46 -5.99
C THR A 112 -7.66 -16.11 -4.65
N GLY A 113 -8.91 -15.67 -4.68
CA GLY A 113 -9.63 -15.22 -3.48
C GLY A 113 -9.58 -13.71 -3.30
N GLU A 114 -10.62 -13.18 -2.72
CA GLU A 114 -10.75 -11.77 -2.38
C GLU A 114 -10.54 -11.60 -0.87
N TYR A 115 -9.67 -10.67 -0.50
CA TYR A 115 -9.34 -10.37 0.89
C TYR A 115 -9.56 -8.89 1.15
N GLY A 116 -10.50 -8.60 2.04
CA GLY A 116 -10.84 -7.22 2.43
C GLY A 116 -9.81 -6.57 3.34
N ASN A 117 -9.06 -7.38 4.08
CA ASN A 117 -8.02 -6.92 5.00
C ASN A 117 -6.65 -7.35 4.50
N VAL A 118 -5.75 -6.37 4.32
CA VAL A 118 -4.38 -6.61 3.88
C VAL A 118 -3.44 -5.71 4.66
N LYS A 119 -2.34 -6.28 5.17
CA LYS A 119 -1.29 -5.53 5.85
C LYS A 119 0.08 -6.17 5.68
N ILE A 120 1.13 -5.39 5.96
CA ILE A 120 2.48 -5.90 6.17
C ILE A 120 2.76 -5.89 7.67
N ALA A 121 3.25 -7.01 8.19
CA ALA A 121 3.67 -7.10 9.58
C ALA A 121 4.77 -8.16 9.71
N ASP A 122 5.85 -7.83 10.41
CA ASP A 122 7.02 -8.70 10.65
C ASP A 122 7.55 -9.35 9.34
N GLY A 123 7.66 -8.57 8.27
CA GLY A 123 8.15 -9.02 6.97
C GLY A 123 7.22 -9.98 6.22
N ASN A 124 5.95 -10.06 6.61
CA ASN A 124 4.93 -10.86 5.95
C ASN A 124 3.79 -9.99 5.46
N VAL A 125 3.25 -10.33 4.30
CA VAL A 125 1.98 -9.80 3.80
C VAL A 125 0.88 -10.74 4.26
N ILE A 126 0.01 -10.22 5.11
CA ILE A 126 -1.09 -10.94 5.73
C ILE A 126 -2.38 -10.45 5.09
N MET A 127 -3.14 -11.36 4.50
CA MET A 127 -4.41 -11.10 3.84
C MET A 127 -5.49 -11.99 4.44
N TYR A 128 -6.62 -11.40 4.83
CA TYR A 128 -7.73 -12.20 5.38
C TYR A 128 -9.09 -11.54 5.11
N ASP A 129 -10.10 -12.40 5.03
CA ASP A 129 -11.51 -12.00 4.93
C ASP A 129 -12.41 -13.14 5.39
N GLY A 130 -13.44 -12.83 6.16
CA GLY A 130 -14.30 -13.84 6.75
C GLY A 130 -13.49 -14.87 7.54
N THR A 131 -13.50 -16.11 7.11
CA THR A 131 -12.72 -17.21 7.71
C THR A 131 -11.43 -17.52 6.95
N SER A 132 -11.20 -16.90 5.80
CA SER A 132 -10.06 -17.19 4.92
C SER A 132 -8.84 -16.35 5.25
N CYS A 133 -7.65 -16.95 5.19
CA CYS A 133 -6.39 -16.26 5.39
C CYS A 133 -5.32 -16.77 4.42
N LEU A 134 -4.54 -15.84 3.88
CA LEU A 134 -3.39 -16.10 3.00
C LEU A 134 -2.22 -15.24 3.44
N ILE A 135 -1.06 -15.86 3.66
CA ILE A 135 0.14 -15.16 4.13
C ILE A 135 1.31 -15.47 3.20
N TYR A 136 1.94 -14.40 2.71
CA TYR A 136 3.21 -14.46 2.00
C TYR A 136 4.30 -13.75 2.78
N SER A 137 5.52 -14.31 2.76
CA SER A 137 6.69 -13.52 3.15
C SER A 137 6.95 -12.40 2.13
N LYS A 138 7.70 -11.37 2.52
CA LYS A 138 8.17 -10.31 1.61
C LYS A 138 9.03 -10.82 0.44
N LEU A 139 9.51 -12.06 0.51
CA LEU A 139 10.21 -12.76 -0.56
C LEU A 139 9.27 -13.59 -1.46
N GLY A 140 7.97 -13.55 -1.20
CA GLY A 140 6.95 -14.25 -1.99
C GLY A 140 6.81 -15.75 -1.70
N VAL A 141 7.35 -16.22 -0.58
CA VAL A 141 7.11 -17.58 -0.12
C VAL A 141 5.76 -17.62 0.58
N LYS A 142 4.88 -18.54 0.15
CA LYS A 142 3.60 -18.76 0.81
C LYS A 142 3.86 -19.41 2.18
N GLN A 143 3.49 -18.72 3.24
CA GLN A 143 3.65 -19.18 4.62
C GLN A 143 2.41 -19.91 5.10
N PHE A 144 1.24 -19.42 4.72
CA PHE A 144 -0.03 -20.02 5.09
C PHE A 144 -1.09 -19.75 4.01
N GLU A 145 -1.99 -20.68 3.82
CA GLU A 145 -3.25 -20.53 3.08
C GLU A 145 -4.27 -21.50 3.67
N GLY A 146 -5.37 -20.98 4.15
CA GLY A 146 -6.39 -21.83 4.75
C GLY A 146 -7.57 -21.03 5.30
N THR A 147 -8.42 -21.76 6.01
CA THR A 147 -9.60 -21.22 6.67
C THR A 147 -9.57 -21.56 8.17
N THR A 148 -10.15 -20.67 8.94
CA THR A 148 -10.39 -20.87 10.38
C THR A 148 -11.86 -21.28 10.61
N GLU A 149 -12.15 -21.80 11.79
CA GLU A 149 -13.52 -22.17 12.18
C GLU A 149 -14.42 -20.95 12.36
N TYR A 150 -13.84 -19.84 12.83
CA TYR A 150 -14.54 -18.59 13.14
C TYR A 150 -14.06 -17.44 12.27
N GLU A 151 -14.90 -16.43 12.14
CA GLU A 151 -14.56 -15.20 11.42
C GLU A 151 -13.33 -14.51 12.04
N ILE A 152 -12.33 -14.25 11.21
CA ILE A 152 -11.09 -13.59 11.58
C ILE A 152 -11.36 -12.10 11.79
N LYS A 153 -11.02 -11.58 12.95
CA LYS A 153 -11.05 -10.14 13.26
C LYS A 153 -9.67 -9.51 13.10
N GLU A 154 -8.62 -10.26 13.44
CA GLU A 154 -7.25 -9.80 13.33
C GLU A 154 -6.28 -10.98 13.26
N VAL A 155 -5.17 -10.81 12.53
CA VAL A 155 -4.06 -11.76 12.47
C VAL A 155 -2.79 -11.04 12.91
N ILE A 156 -2.12 -11.56 13.94
CA ILE A 156 -0.95 -10.93 14.55
C ILE A 156 0.22 -11.90 14.44
N PRO A 157 1.33 -11.54 13.77
CA PRO A 157 2.52 -12.38 13.76
C PRO A 157 3.15 -12.45 15.17
N VAL A 158 3.63 -13.62 15.53
CA VAL A 158 4.39 -13.82 16.77
C VAL A 158 5.88 -13.65 16.46
N PHE A 159 6.49 -12.66 17.09
CA PHE A 159 7.89 -12.31 16.83
C PHE A 159 8.86 -13.50 16.98
N GLY A 160 9.72 -13.67 15.99
CA GLY A 160 10.79 -14.66 16.01
C GLY A 160 10.39 -16.11 15.75
N ILE A 161 9.12 -16.39 15.47
CA ILE A 161 8.62 -17.71 15.09
C ILE A 161 7.57 -17.60 13.99
N ASN A 162 7.50 -18.62 13.11
CA ASN A 162 6.51 -18.68 12.04
C ASN A 162 5.13 -19.10 12.60
N LYS A 163 4.60 -18.30 13.50
CA LYS A 163 3.30 -18.51 14.14
C LYS A 163 2.50 -17.21 14.12
N TYR A 164 1.20 -17.37 14.11
CA TYR A 164 0.26 -16.26 14.08
C TYR A 164 -0.80 -16.46 15.15
N LEU A 165 -1.12 -15.38 15.85
CA LEU A 165 -2.31 -15.33 16.70
C LEU A 165 -3.47 -14.84 15.85
N VAL A 166 -4.53 -15.60 15.82
CA VAL A 166 -5.78 -15.22 15.14
C VAL A 166 -6.79 -14.82 16.20
N MET A 167 -7.21 -13.57 16.15
CA MET A 167 -8.29 -13.06 16.98
C MET A 167 -9.61 -13.25 16.23
N ASN A 168 -10.57 -13.83 16.91
CA ASN A 168 -11.96 -13.95 16.48
C ASN A 168 -12.91 -13.38 17.55
N ALA A 169 -14.23 -13.48 17.34
CA ALA A 169 -15.21 -12.96 18.29
C ALA A 169 -15.18 -13.66 19.66
N ASP A 170 -14.68 -14.91 19.72
CA ASP A 170 -14.65 -15.74 20.93
C ASP A 170 -13.30 -15.70 21.67
N GLY A 171 -12.27 -15.06 21.09
CA GLY A 171 -10.97 -14.92 21.72
C GLY A 171 -9.79 -15.02 20.77
N LEU A 172 -8.64 -15.52 21.27
CA LEU A 172 -7.40 -15.70 20.53
C LEU A 172 -7.14 -17.18 20.29
N ALA A 173 -6.79 -17.55 19.09
CA ALA A 173 -6.28 -18.85 18.72
C ALA A 173 -4.89 -18.72 18.07
N GLU A 174 -3.99 -19.70 18.34
CA GLU A 174 -2.69 -19.82 17.68
C GLU A 174 -2.83 -20.66 16.39
N VAL A 175 -2.23 -20.18 15.30
CA VAL A 175 -2.20 -20.86 13.99
C VAL A 175 -0.78 -20.93 13.47
#